data_7adf333111cc86922f614385d7beb4f6
#
_entry.id   7adf333111cc86922f614385d7beb4f6
#
_cell.length_a   1.000
_cell.length_b   1.000
_cell.length_c   1.000
_cell.angle_alpha   90.00
_cell.angle_beta   90.00
_cell.angle_gamma   90.00
#
_symmetry.space_group_name_H-M   'P 1'
#
loop_
_entity.id
_entity.type
_entity.pdbx_description
1 polymer ?
#
loop_
_entity_poly.entity_id
_entity_poly.type
_entity_poly.pdbx_seq_one_letter_code
_entity_poly.pdbx_strand_id
1 'polypeptide(L)'
;NLLIVLTSSLVVLIFPKIMGVTEYSYWQLYIFYLTYIGFFHLGWIDGIYLKYGGLEYTNLDRKQFYSQMILFSSFLMLISLVLFTLNLITVRDENARYIYNMAIISMIVTNLRTLYVYILQMTNRLKDSSVILISDRVLYVLLLFMFIVFGWHEYKVMIWADILGRTFSLMLSFWICKDIVFQSLSKFILDFKESLDNIRVGINLMLSNIASSMIIGIVRMGIQWNWNIETFGKVSLTLSISNLLMTFINAIGLVIFPLIKRTKTENLPKIYSNLRNALMLVMFAILLFYYPLKFILDIWLPAYKDALVFMALIFPMSVYEGKMALVINTYLKAMRMEKDILKINALVMLTSMVVTLVTTLLLNNL
;
A
#
# COMPACT_ATOMS: atom_id res chain seq x y z
N ASN A 1 14.68 -1.87 3.96
CA ASN A 1 13.96 -2.61 2.89
C ASN A 1 14.03 -4.13 3.09
N LEU A 2 15.18 -4.74 3.48
CA LEU A 2 15.30 -6.19 3.68
C LEU A 2 14.34 -6.69 4.77
N LEU A 3 14.22 -6.00 5.90
CA LEU A 3 13.29 -6.34 6.98
C LEU A 3 11.83 -6.35 6.52
N ILE A 4 11.43 -5.39 5.69
CA ILE A 4 10.07 -5.33 5.14
C ILE A 4 9.81 -6.55 4.24
N VAL A 5 10.78 -6.91 3.39
CA VAL A 5 10.67 -8.11 2.52
C VAL A 5 10.56 -9.38 3.36
N LEU A 6 11.44 -9.56 4.35
CA LEU A 6 11.41 -10.72 5.24
C LEU A 6 10.08 -10.83 6.00
N THR A 7 9.61 -9.71 6.56
CA THR A 7 8.31 -9.65 7.25
C THR A 7 7.16 -10.03 6.32
N SER A 8 7.13 -9.45 5.12
CA SER A 8 6.08 -9.75 4.13
C SER A 8 6.12 -11.21 3.71
N SER A 9 7.32 -11.78 3.53
CA SER A 9 7.49 -13.19 3.16
C SER A 9 6.99 -14.12 4.28
N LEU A 10 7.32 -13.81 5.54
CA LEU A 10 6.83 -14.58 6.70
C LEU A 10 5.29 -14.55 6.77
N VAL A 11 4.69 -13.36 6.65
CA VAL A 11 3.24 -13.21 6.69
C VAL A 11 2.56 -13.96 5.56
N VAL A 12 3.08 -13.88 4.33
CA VAL A 12 2.47 -14.52 3.15
C VAL A 12 2.63 -16.04 3.15
N LEU A 13 3.73 -16.59 3.68
CA LEU A 13 4.02 -18.03 3.62
C LEU A 13 3.61 -18.78 4.88
N ILE A 14 3.69 -18.16 6.05
CA ILE A 14 3.47 -18.83 7.34
C ILE A 14 2.02 -18.67 7.81
N PHE A 15 1.43 -17.48 7.70
CA PHE A 15 0.08 -17.20 8.18
C PHE A 15 -1.00 -18.09 7.56
N PRO A 16 -1.04 -18.31 6.22
CA PRO A 16 -2.05 -19.17 5.63
C PRO A 16 -2.05 -20.58 6.22
N LYS A 17 -0.85 -21.06 6.61
CA LYS A 17 -0.69 -22.40 7.19
C LYS A 17 -1.18 -22.48 8.64
N ILE A 18 -0.93 -21.44 9.43
CA ILE A 18 -1.24 -21.44 10.87
C ILE A 18 -2.70 -21.08 11.12
N MET A 19 -3.23 -20.09 10.43
CA MET A 19 -4.58 -19.56 10.66
C MET A 19 -5.69 -20.42 10.05
N GLY A 20 -5.40 -21.18 9.00
CA GLY A 20 -6.43 -21.82 8.18
C GLY A 20 -7.07 -20.84 7.18
N VAL A 21 -7.92 -21.40 6.29
CA VAL A 21 -8.41 -20.63 5.10
C VAL A 21 -9.30 -19.46 5.52
N THR A 22 -10.29 -19.71 6.37
CA THR A 22 -11.31 -18.70 6.74
C THR A 22 -10.70 -17.53 7.52
N GLU A 23 -9.90 -17.82 8.55
CA GLU A 23 -9.23 -16.78 9.35
C GLU A 23 -8.26 -15.95 8.51
N TYR A 24 -7.46 -16.61 7.67
CA TYR A 24 -6.58 -15.94 6.74
C TYR A 24 -7.34 -15.08 5.72
N SER A 25 -8.53 -15.50 5.30
CA SER A 25 -9.35 -14.74 4.36
C SER A 25 -9.87 -13.44 4.98
N TYR A 26 -10.32 -13.46 6.23
CA TYR A 26 -10.68 -12.26 6.97
C TYR A 26 -9.48 -11.33 7.20
N TRP A 27 -8.31 -11.89 7.48
CA TRP A 27 -7.06 -11.12 7.53
C TRP A 27 -6.75 -10.45 6.19
N GLN A 28 -6.89 -11.17 5.07
CA GLN A 28 -6.68 -10.62 3.74
C GLN A 28 -7.70 -9.54 3.38
N LEU A 29 -8.92 -9.62 3.88
CA LEU A 29 -9.93 -8.58 3.72
C LEU A 29 -9.53 -7.29 4.46
N TYR A 30 -9.01 -7.41 5.67
CA TYR A 30 -8.45 -6.27 6.41
C TYR A 30 -7.29 -5.63 5.65
N ILE A 31 -6.31 -6.41 5.19
CA ILE A 31 -5.16 -5.92 4.40
C ILE A 31 -5.63 -5.25 3.10
N PHE A 32 -6.67 -5.78 2.47
CA PHE A 32 -7.27 -5.17 1.29
C PHE A 32 -7.76 -3.74 1.57
N TYR A 33 -8.55 -3.54 2.62
CA TYR A 33 -9.02 -2.20 3.00
C TYR A 33 -7.88 -1.29 3.43
N LEU A 34 -6.87 -1.80 4.13
CA LEU A 34 -5.67 -1.04 4.50
C LEU A 34 -4.97 -0.40 3.29
N THR A 35 -5.04 -1.02 2.14
CA THR A 35 -4.44 -0.47 0.91
C THR A 35 -5.08 0.86 0.51
N TYR A 36 -6.37 1.06 0.84
CA TYR A 36 -7.14 2.23 0.40
C TYR A 36 -7.33 3.29 1.48
N ILE A 37 -7.24 2.92 2.75
CA ILE A 37 -7.42 3.89 3.85
C ILE A 37 -6.37 5.02 3.82
N GLY A 38 -5.21 4.78 3.24
CA GLY A 38 -4.18 5.79 3.05
C GLY A 38 -4.64 6.95 2.17
N PHE A 39 -5.58 6.74 1.26
CA PHE A 39 -6.06 7.78 0.33
C PHE A 39 -7.09 8.74 0.94
N PHE A 40 -7.58 8.47 2.14
CA PHE A 40 -8.52 9.37 2.84
C PHE A 40 -7.90 10.71 3.27
N HIS A 41 -6.59 10.91 3.09
CA HIS A 41 -5.97 12.22 3.24
C HIS A 41 -6.29 13.19 2.08
N LEU A 42 -6.99 12.76 1.04
CA LEU A 42 -7.44 13.54 -0.14
C LEU A 42 -6.32 14.36 -0.82
N GLY A 43 -5.08 13.87 -0.80
CA GLY A 43 -3.92 14.56 -1.36
C GLY A 43 -3.31 15.62 -0.45
N TRP A 44 -3.86 15.88 0.74
CA TRP A 44 -3.37 16.89 1.67
C TRP A 44 -1.91 16.65 2.07
N ILE A 45 -1.57 15.43 2.43
CA ILE A 45 -0.20 15.03 2.79
C ILE A 45 0.74 15.11 1.57
N ASP A 46 0.27 14.65 0.40
CA ASP A 46 1.05 14.73 -0.85
C ASP A 46 1.34 16.18 -1.23
N GLY A 47 0.36 17.08 -1.03
CA GLY A 47 0.53 18.50 -1.29
C GLY A 47 1.57 19.15 -0.36
N ILE A 48 1.54 18.83 0.93
CA ILE A 48 2.59 19.26 1.88
C ILE A 48 3.95 18.78 1.41
N TYR A 49 4.07 17.49 1.04
CA TYR A 49 5.33 16.93 0.56
C TYR A 49 5.86 17.63 -0.69
N LEU A 50 5.00 17.93 -1.66
CA LEU A 50 5.38 18.58 -2.91
C LEU A 50 5.72 20.07 -2.73
N LYS A 51 4.95 20.78 -1.90
CA LYS A 51 5.06 22.23 -1.70
C LYS A 51 6.29 22.60 -0.88
N TYR A 52 6.58 21.84 0.15
CA TYR A 52 7.66 22.12 1.10
C TYR A 52 8.91 21.26 0.89
N GLY A 53 8.93 20.42 -0.16
CA GLY A 53 10.06 19.56 -0.50
C GLY A 53 11.34 20.35 -0.78
N GLY A 54 12.43 19.96 -0.10
CA GLY A 54 13.73 20.61 -0.22
C GLY A 54 14.03 21.67 0.85
N LEU A 55 13.07 21.99 1.72
CA LEU A 55 13.35 22.84 2.88
C LEU A 55 14.12 22.06 3.96
N GLU A 56 14.91 22.76 4.73
CA GLU A 56 15.50 22.20 5.94
C GLU A 56 14.45 22.15 7.07
N TYR A 57 14.49 21.11 7.89
CA TYR A 57 13.55 20.90 8.99
C TYR A 57 13.55 22.07 10.00
N THR A 58 14.69 22.70 10.22
CA THR A 58 14.87 23.88 11.09
C THR A 58 14.14 25.11 10.60
N ASN A 59 13.93 25.21 9.29
CA ASN A 59 13.31 26.36 8.62
C ASN A 59 11.79 26.22 8.46
N LEU A 60 11.21 25.11 8.94
CA LEU A 60 9.76 24.92 8.91
C LEU A 60 9.05 25.88 9.87
N ASP A 61 7.95 26.51 9.42
CA ASP A 61 7.05 27.24 10.31
C ASP A 61 6.26 26.27 11.19
N ARG A 62 6.76 26.07 12.40
CA ARG A 62 6.19 25.12 13.36
C ARG A 62 4.73 25.43 13.72
N LYS A 63 4.33 26.71 13.73
CA LYS A 63 2.95 27.11 14.01
C LYS A 63 2.03 26.66 12.88
N GLN A 64 2.45 26.86 11.64
CA GLN A 64 1.71 26.46 10.46
C GLN A 64 1.55 24.92 10.41
N PHE A 65 2.64 24.17 10.58
CA PHE A 65 2.60 22.71 10.57
C PHE A 65 1.78 22.14 11.75
N TYR A 66 1.86 22.73 12.94
CA TYR A 66 1.01 22.40 14.07
C TYR A 66 -0.48 22.60 13.75
N SER A 67 -0.80 23.75 13.15
CA SER A 67 -2.18 24.06 12.76
C SER A 67 -2.71 23.11 11.69
N GLN A 68 -1.89 22.80 10.68
CA GLN A 68 -2.21 21.81 9.64
C GLN A 68 -2.43 20.41 10.26
N MET A 69 -1.62 20.00 11.22
CA MET A 69 -1.79 18.74 11.95
C MET A 69 -3.14 18.67 12.67
N ILE A 70 -3.53 19.72 13.40
CA ILE A 70 -4.81 19.77 14.13
C ILE A 70 -5.99 19.72 13.15
N LEU A 71 -5.96 20.54 12.09
CA LEU A 71 -7.00 20.55 11.06
C LEU A 71 -7.11 19.20 10.37
N PHE A 72 -5.99 18.60 10.01
CA PHE A 72 -5.95 17.29 9.39
C PHE A 72 -6.44 16.17 10.32
N SER A 73 -6.05 16.20 11.59
CA SER A 73 -6.55 15.26 12.60
C SER A 73 -8.06 15.37 12.79
N SER A 74 -8.59 16.60 12.87
CA SER A 74 -10.03 16.86 12.97
C SER A 74 -10.80 16.38 11.75
N PHE A 75 -10.25 16.59 10.55
CA PHE A 75 -10.79 16.09 9.30
C PHE A 75 -10.85 14.56 9.26
N LEU A 76 -9.76 13.87 9.65
CA LEU A 76 -9.74 12.40 9.73
C LEU A 76 -10.74 11.87 10.76
N MET A 77 -10.87 12.52 11.93
CA MET A 77 -11.86 12.14 12.94
C MET A 77 -13.29 12.28 12.44
N LEU A 78 -13.60 13.37 11.72
CA LEU A 78 -14.91 13.59 11.12
C LEU A 78 -15.24 12.49 10.09
N ILE A 79 -14.33 12.20 9.17
CA ILE A 79 -14.51 11.12 8.19
C ILE A 79 -14.68 9.77 8.89
N SER A 80 -13.87 9.50 9.91
CA SER A 80 -13.95 8.25 10.67
C SER A 80 -15.30 8.08 11.35
N LEU A 81 -15.85 9.15 11.91
CA LEU A 81 -17.18 9.13 12.54
C LEU A 81 -18.28 8.82 11.52
N VAL A 82 -18.21 9.45 10.34
CA VAL A 82 -19.16 9.18 9.24
C VAL A 82 -19.05 7.73 8.77
N LEU A 83 -17.82 7.24 8.50
CA LEU A 83 -17.61 5.87 8.05
C LEU A 83 -18.05 4.84 9.11
N PHE A 84 -17.75 5.10 10.39
CA PHE A 84 -18.18 4.25 11.50
C PHE A 84 -19.70 4.16 11.60
N THR A 85 -20.40 5.30 11.51
CA THR A 85 -21.85 5.35 11.53
C THR A 85 -22.46 4.61 10.33
N LEU A 86 -21.92 4.83 9.14
CA LEU A 86 -22.36 4.12 7.94
C LEU A 86 -22.16 2.61 8.10
N ASN A 87 -21.00 2.16 8.60
CA ASN A 87 -20.71 0.75 8.84
C ASN A 87 -21.73 0.11 9.81
N LEU A 88 -22.09 0.80 10.89
CA LEU A 88 -23.08 0.31 11.84
C LEU A 88 -24.47 0.11 11.22
N ILE A 89 -24.86 0.99 10.28
CA ILE A 89 -26.19 0.98 9.66
C ILE A 89 -26.25 -0.03 8.49
N THR A 90 -25.18 -0.11 7.68
CA THR A 90 -25.25 -0.83 6.40
C THR A 90 -24.72 -2.25 6.47
N VAL A 91 -23.73 -2.54 7.32
CA VAL A 91 -23.06 -3.84 7.36
C VAL A 91 -23.69 -4.74 8.41
N ARG A 92 -24.26 -5.87 7.96
CA ARG A 92 -24.93 -6.85 8.84
C ARG A 92 -24.00 -7.96 9.33
N ASP A 93 -23.04 -8.36 8.50
CA ASP A 93 -22.07 -9.40 8.88
C ASP A 93 -21.14 -8.87 9.98
N GLU A 94 -21.05 -9.60 11.09
CA GLU A 94 -20.28 -9.18 12.27
C GLU A 94 -18.78 -9.14 12.01
N ASN A 95 -18.24 -10.11 11.24
CA ASN A 95 -16.83 -10.16 10.94
C ASN A 95 -16.43 -9.03 9.97
N ALA A 96 -17.24 -8.79 8.93
CA ALA A 96 -17.02 -7.65 8.04
C ALA A 96 -17.13 -6.31 8.79
N ARG A 97 -18.13 -6.16 9.66
CA ARG A 97 -18.30 -4.97 10.49
C ARG A 97 -17.10 -4.72 11.38
N TYR A 98 -16.59 -5.77 12.02
CA TYR A 98 -15.38 -5.69 12.84
C TYR A 98 -14.17 -5.24 12.01
N ILE A 99 -13.95 -5.86 10.84
CA ILE A 99 -12.84 -5.54 9.94
C ILE A 99 -12.91 -4.08 9.48
N TYR A 100 -14.09 -3.59 9.08
CA TYR A 100 -14.24 -2.20 8.67
C TYR A 100 -13.97 -1.22 9.82
N ASN A 101 -14.45 -1.52 11.03
CA ASN A 101 -14.16 -0.70 12.21
C ASN A 101 -12.64 -0.63 12.48
N MET A 102 -11.95 -1.75 12.41
CA MET A 102 -10.51 -1.80 12.62
C MET A 102 -9.74 -1.10 11.48
N ALA A 103 -10.23 -1.17 10.25
CA ALA A 103 -9.68 -0.41 9.13
C ALA A 103 -9.86 1.10 9.33
N ILE A 104 -11.02 1.56 9.83
CA ILE A 104 -11.26 2.98 10.14
C ILE A 104 -10.30 3.48 11.24
N ILE A 105 -10.08 2.69 12.30
CA ILE A 105 -9.08 3.02 13.33
C ILE A 105 -7.68 3.12 12.71
N SER A 106 -7.32 2.13 11.91
CA SER A 106 -6.04 2.10 11.20
C SER A 106 -5.87 3.28 10.23
N MET A 107 -6.98 3.79 9.66
CA MET A 107 -6.98 4.97 8.79
C MET A 107 -6.44 6.20 9.53
N ILE A 108 -6.95 6.48 10.73
CA ILE A 108 -6.49 7.62 11.53
C ILE A 108 -5.00 7.48 11.83
N VAL A 109 -4.61 6.34 12.40
CA VAL A 109 -3.23 6.07 12.82
C VAL A 109 -2.26 6.16 11.64
N THR A 110 -2.61 5.52 10.52
CA THR A 110 -1.75 5.45 9.34
C THR A 110 -1.59 6.81 8.66
N ASN A 111 -2.68 7.58 8.49
CA ASN A 111 -2.60 8.88 7.84
C ASN A 111 -1.85 9.91 8.70
N LEU A 112 -2.08 9.93 10.02
CA LEU A 112 -1.31 10.80 10.91
C LEU A 112 0.18 10.43 10.90
N ARG A 113 0.53 9.16 10.99
CA ARG A 113 1.91 8.71 10.88
C ARG A 113 2.53 9.13 9.54
N THR A 114 1.80 8.97 8.43
CA THR A 114 2.27 9.31 7.09
C THR A 114 2.56 10.80 6.96
N LEU A 115 1.77 11.65 7.60
CA LEU A 115 2.04 13.10 7.65
C LEU A 115 3.45 13.38 8.19
N TYR A 116 3.83 12.79 9.33
CA TYR A 116 5.16 13.00 9.91
C TYR A 116 6.28 12.37 9.10
N VAL A 117 6.03 11.16 8.57
CA VAL A 117 6.99 10.50 7.67
C VAL A 117 7.29 11.39 6.47
N TYR A 118 6.28 12.02 5.86
CA TYR A 118 6.46 12.93 4.72
C TYR A 118 7.12 14.24 5.11
N ILE A 119 6.81 14.81 6.29
CA ILE A 119 7.53 15.98 6.82
C ILE A 119 9.02 15.68 6.97
N LEU A 120 9.38 14.51 7.49
CA LEU A 120 10.78 14.12 7.64
C LEU A 120 11.44 13.83 6.29
N GLN A 121 10.74 13.18 5.36
CA GLN A 121 11.27 12.89 4.02
C GLN A 121 11.48 14.16 3.18
N MET A 122 10.52 15.09 3.17
CA MET A 122 10.61 16.34 2.42
C MET A 122 11.72 17.25 2.93
N THR A 123 12.10 17.12 4.21
CA THR A 123 13.18 17.85 4.86
C THR A 123 14.49 17.07 4.95
N ASN A 124 14.65 16.03 4.14
CA ASN A 124 15.85 15.17 4.03
C ASN A 124 16.25 14.44 5.34
N ARG A 125 15.35 14.33 6.32
CA ARG A 125 15.54 13.52 7.54
C ARG A 125 15.18 12.04 7.28
N LEU A 126 15.80 11.44 6.25
CA LEU A 126 15.47 10.10 5.76
C LEU A 126 15.73 8.99 6.81
N LYS A 127 16.74 9.18 7.66
CA LYS A 127 17.03 8.23 8.76
C LYS A 127 15.87 8.15 9.74
N ASP A 128 15.35 9.28 10.18
CA ASP A 128 14.27 9.37 11.14
C ASP A 128 12.96 8.79 10.56
N SER A 129 12.65 9.12 9.31
CA SER A 129 11.50 8.53 8.62
C SER A 129 11.61 7.00 8.48
N SER A 130 12.82 6.49 8.21
CA SER A 130 13.08 5.04 8.13
C SER A 130 12.93 4.36 9.48
N VAL A 131 13.38 4.99 10.57
CA VAL A 131 13.21 4.47 11.94
C VAL A 131 11.72 4.31 12.27
N ILE A 132 10.90 5.33 11.95
CA ILE A 132 9.44 5.26 12.14
C ILE A 132 8.83 4.08 11.37
N LEU A 133 9.18 3.92 10.08
CA LEU A 133 8.63 2.87 9.23
C LEU A 133 9.10 1.45 9.66
N ILE A 134 10.34 1.32 10.12
CA ILE A 134 10.90 0.05 10.57
C ILE A 134 10.31 -0.34 11.93
N SER A 135 10.13 0.61 12.84
CA SER A 135 9.59 0.35 14.18
C SER A 135 8.20 -0.28 14.15
N ASP A 136 7.33 0.18 13.22
CA ASP A 136 6.04 -0.44 12.93
C ASP A 136 6.20 -1.95 12.64
N ARG A 137 7.08 -2.29 11.71
CA ARG A 137 7.24 -3.67 11.25
C ARG A 137 7.93 -4.57 12.29
N VAL A 138 8.89 -4.04 13.01
CA VAL A 138 9.58 -4.79 14.07
C VAL A 138 8.59 -5.13 15.19
N LEU A 139 7.83 -4.16 15.70
CA LEU A 139 6.87 -4.44 16.76
C LEU A 139 5.76 -5.40 16.29
N TYR A 140 5.27 -5.20 15.08
CA TYR A 140 4.29 -6.10 14.47
C TYR A 140 4.78 -7.55 14.45
N VAL A 141 6.00 -7.81 13.96
CA VAL A 141 6.57 -9.16 13.91
C VAL A 141 6.75 -9.75 15.29
N LEU A 142 7.24 -8.96 16.26
CA LEU A 142 7.41 -9.41 17.64
C LEU A 142 6.08 -9.83 18.27
N LEU A 143 5.03 -9.02 18.08
CA LEU A 143 3.69 -9.33 18.57
C LEU A 143 3.12 -10.58 17.89
N LEU A 144 3.30 -10.71 16.58
CA LEU A 144 2.86 -11.87 15.83
C LEU A 144 3.55 -13.15 16.34
N PHE A 145 4.87 -13.11 16.51
CA PHE A 145 5.61 -14.24 17.03
C PHE A 145 5.11 -14.63 18.44
N MET A 146 4.91 -13.64 19.31
CA MET A 146 4.36 -13.84 20.63
C MET A 146 2.97 -14.51 20.56
N PHE A 147 2.06 -14.02 19.73
CA PHE A 147 0.69 -14.56 19.61
C PHE A 147 0.69 -15.99 19.05
N ILE A 148 1.55 -16.28 18.08
CA ILE A 148 1.71 -17.63 17.54
C ILE A 148 2.19 -18.61 18.63
N VAL A 149 3.17 -18.21 19.46
CA VAL A 149 3.69 -19.03 20.57
C VAL A 149 2.60 -19.31 21.62
N PHE A 150 1.69 -18.33 21.87
CA PHE A 150 0.55 -18.52 22.76
C PHE A 150 -0.62 -19.28 22.13
N GLY A 151 -0.52 -19.68 20.85
CA GLY A 151 -1.58 -20.43 20.16
C GLY A 151 -2.75 -19.54 19.70
N TRP A 152 -2.59 -18.22 19.65
CA TRP A 152 -3.62 -17.30 19.20
C TRP A 152 -3.54 -17.07 17.69
N HIS A 153 -4.38 -17.78 16.93
CA HIS A 153 -4.31 -17.79 15.48
C HIS A 153 -5.49 -17.08 14.79
N GLU A 154 -6.34 -16.40 15.55
CA GLU A 154 -7.51 -15.69 15.04
C GLU A 154 -7.10 -14.40 14.29
N TYR A 155 -7.82 -14.06 13.20
CA TYR A 155 -7.57 -12.85 12.43
C TYR A 155 -7.69 -11.57 13.27
N LYS A 156 -8.56 -11.56 14.30
CA LYS A 156 -8.74 -10.43 15.21
C LYS A 156 -7.45 -10.07 15.95
N VAL A 157 -6.75 -11.07 16.43
CA VAL A 157 -5.49 -10.89 17.15
C VAL A 157 -4.40 -10.35 16.21
N MET A 158 -4.36 -10.85 14.97
CA MET A 158 -3.43 -10.36 13.95
C MET A 158 -3.69 -8.89 13.58
N ILE A 159 -4.98 -8.48 13.50
CA ILE A 159 -5.36 -7.08 13.29
C ILE A 159 -4.88 -6.21 14.46
N TRP A 160 -5.03 -6.66 15.70
CA TRP A 160 -4.52 -5.93 16.86
C TRP A 160 -3.01 -5.78 16.84
N ALA A 161 -2.26 -6.81 16.44
CA ALA A 161 -0.82 -6.70 16.28
C ALA A 161 -0.42 -5.61 15.27
N ASP A 162 -1.11 -5.53 14.13
CA ASP A 162 -0.85 -4.50 13.11
C ASP A 162 -1.19 -3.10 13.61
N ILE A 163 -2.34 -2.93 14.28
CA ILE A 163 -2.76 -1.63 14.84
C ILE A 163 -1.80 -1.17 15.94
N LEU A 164 -1.39 -2.07 16.83
CA LEU A 164 -0.43 -1.74 17.90
C LEU A 164 0.94 -1.35 17.33
N GLY A 165 1.42 -2.05 16.29
CA GLY A 165 2.65 -1.69 15.59
C GLY A 165 2.57 -0.28 14.99
N ARG A 166 1.49 0.03 14.28
CA ARG A 166 1.24 1.34 13.69
C ARG A 166 1.10 2.44 14.73
N THR A 167 0.40 2.16 15.85
CA THR A 167 0.20 3.12 16.94
C THR A 167 1.52 3.43 17.63
N PHE A 168 2.35 2.43 17.88
CA PHE A 168 3.70 2.63 18.41
C PHE A 168 4.55 3.51 17.48
N SER A 169 4.52 3.21 16.20
CA SER A 169 5.21 4.00 15.17
C SER A 169 4.71 5.46 15.09
N LEU A 170 3.39 5.68 15.28
CA LEU A 170 2.82 7.03 15.39
C LEU A 170 3.32 7.75 16.65
N MET A 171 3.33 7.08 17.82
CA MET A 171 3.86 7.67 19.05
C MET A 171 5.34 8.05 18.91
N LEU A 172 6.13 7.18 18.25
CA LEU A 172 7.51 7.48 17.93
C LEU A 172 7.64 8.70 17.00
N SER A 173 6.74 8.83 16.01
CA SER A 173 6.73 10.01 15.14
C SER A 173 6.40 11.29 15.89
N PHE A 174 5.51 11.25 16.88
CA PHE A 174 5.21 12.38 17.78
C PHE A 174 6.44 12.79 18.61
N TRP A 175 7.18 11.82 19.09
CA TRP A 175 8.40 12.07 19.85
C TRP A 175 9.53 12.68 18.98
N ILE A 176 9.71 12.19 17.76
CA ILE A 176 10.72 12.68 16.81
C ILE A 176 10.38 14.10 16.32
N CYS A 177 9.08 14.39 16.09
CA CYS A 177 8.57 15.68 15.65
C CYS A 177 7.96 16.50 16.81
N LYS A 178 8.46 16.31 18.03
CA LYS A 178 7.90 16.93 19.26
C LYS A 178 7.78 18.44 19.21
N ASP A 179 8.68 19.10 18.52
CA ASP A 179 8.72 20.55 18.31
C ASP A 179 7.60 21.07 17.37
N ILE A 180 7.00 20.19 16.57
CA ILE A 180 5.79 20.47 15.79
C ILE A 180 4.56 20.07 16.59
N VAL A 181 4.57 18.86 17.21
CA VAL A 181 3.40 18.24 17.84
C VAL A 181 3.00 18.93 19.14
N PHE A 182 3.98 19.18 20.02
CA PHE A 182 3.70 19.71 21.37
C PHE A 182 3.84 21.24 21.42
N GLN A 183 2.98 21.91 20.64
CA GLN A 183 2.85 23.38 20.71
C GLN A 183 1.66 23.78 21.60
N SER A 184 1.69 24.99 22.14
CA SER A 184 0.54 25.54 22.87
C SER A 184 -0.64 25.78 21.91
N LEU A 185 -1.86 25.48 22.37
CA LEU A 185 -3.09 25.75 21.61
C LEU A 185 -3.22 27.22 21.19
N SER A 186 -2.63 28.15 21.95
CA SER A 186 -2.59 29.56 21.58
C SER A 186 -1.83 29.88 20.28
N LYS A 187 -1.04 28.93 19.78
CA LYS A 187 -0.32 29.04 18.50
C LYS A 187 -1.12 28.50 17.31
N PHE A 188 -2.28 27.92 17.55
CA PHE A 188 -3.15 27.43 16.48
C PHE A 188 -3.68 28.59 15.64
N ILE A 189 -3.55 28.44 14.33
CA ILE A 189 -4.05 29.38 13.34
C ILE A 189 -5.02 28.62 12.42
N LEU A 190 -6.26 29.09 12.34
CA LEU A 190 -7.24 28.50 11.46
C LEU A 190 -6.99 28.96 10.02
N ASP A 191 -6.24 28.17 9.26
CA ASP A 191 -5.90 28.47 7.87
C ASP A 191 -6.46 27.38 6.92
N PHE A 192 -7.72 27.51 6.60
CA PHE A 192 -8.37 26.64 5.62
C PHE A 192 -7.84 26.84 4.20
N LYS A 193 -7.36 28.05 3.88
CA LYS A 193 -6.82 28.36 2.55
C LYS A 193 -5.57 27.53 2.28
N GLU A 194 -4.66 27.49 3.24
CA GLU A 194 -3.46 26.66 3.16
C GLU A 194 -3.79 25.17 3.05
N SER A 195 -4.79 24.70 3.80
CA SER A 195 -5.25 23.32 3.75
C SER A 195 -5.79 22.94 2.36
N LEU A 196 -6.63 23.81 1.78
CA LEU A 196 -7.18 23.61 0.43
C LEU A 196 -6.11 23.70 -0.66
N ASP A 197 -5.15 24.61 -0.51
CA ASP A 197 -4.02 24.71 -1.43
C ASP A 197 -3.15 23.44 -1.40
N ASN A 198 -2.90 22.88 -0.22
CA ASN A 198 -2.19 21.60 -0.09
C ASN A 198 -2.96 20.47 -0.78
N ILE A 199 -4.28 20.36 -0.56
CA ILE A 199 -5.12 19.36 -1.25
C ILE A 199 -5.04 19.56 -2.77
N ARG A 200 -5.18 20.80 -3.26
CA ARG A 200 -5.15 21.11 -4.68
C ARG A 200 -3.82 20.74 -5.37
N VAL A 201 -2.71 20.93 -4.67
CA VAL A 201 -1.38 20.56 -5.17
C VAL A 201 -1.20 19.04 -5.20
N GLY A 202 -1.67 18.33 -4.16
CA GLY A 202 -1.42 16.90 -4.01
C GLY A 202 -2.44 15.98 -4.66
N ILE A 203 -3.65 16.47 -4.98
CA ILE A 203 -4.76 15.63 -5.43
C ILE A 203 -4.43 14.82 -6.70
N ASN A 204 -3.70 15.40 -7.64
CA ASN A 204 -3.33 14.72 -8.88
C ASN A 204 -2.37 13.54 -8.63
N LEU A 205 -1.43 13.70 -7.69
CA LEU A 205 -0.52 12.62 -7.30
C LEU A 205 -1.30 11.49 -6.61
N MET A 206 -2.17 11.85 -5.67
CA MET A 206 -3.04 10.89 -4.99
C MET A 206 -3.93 10.13 -5.99
N LEU A 207 -4.62 10.83 -6.90
CA LEU A 207 -5.48 10.20 -7.90
C LEU A 207 -4.72 9.25 -8.82
N SER A 208 -3.48 9.58 -9.19
CA SER A 208 -2.62 8.69 -9.97
C SER A 208 -2.29 7.40 -9.19
N ASN A 209 -2.01 7.52 -7.90
CA ASN A 209 -1.72 6.38 -7.02
C ASN A 209 -2.98 5.52 -6.80
N ILE A 210 -4.14 6.14 -6.59
CA ILE A 210 -5.43 5.44 -6.50
C ILE A 210 -5.70 4.67 -7.78
N ALA A 211 -5.61 5.31 -8.95
CA ALA A 211 -5.88 4.67 -10.23
C ALA A 211 -5.01 3.43 -10.44
N SER A 212 -3.72 3.52 -10.11
CA SER A 212 -2.80 2.37 -10.19
C SER A 212 -3.22 1.23 -9.23
N SER A 213 -3.56 1.56 -7.98
CA SER A 213 -3.95 0.55 -6.98
C SER A 213 -5.30 -0.08 -7.29
N MET A 214 -6.22 0.67 -7.89
CA MET A 214 -7.57 0.21 -8.21
C MET A 214 -7.62 -0.76 -9.39
N ILE A 215 -6.60 -0.87 -10.22
CA ILE A 215 -6.57 -1.83 -11.34
C ILE A 215 -6.83 -3.26 -10.84
N ILE A 216 -6.11 -3.69 -9.82
CA ILE A 216 -6.30 -5.00 -9.16
C ILE A 216 -7.39 -4.91 -8.08
N GLY A 217 -7.54 -3.76 -7.46
CA GLY A 217 -8.50 -3.52 -6.40
C GLY A 217 -9.94 -3.76 -6.81
N ILE A 218 -10.33 -3.33 -8.00
CA ILE A 218 -11.68 -3.52 -8.55
C ILE A 218 -11.99 -5.01 -8.74
N VAL A 219 -11.03 -5.80 -9.24
CA VAL A 219 -11.17 -7.25 -9.37
C VAL A 219 -11.40 -7.89 -8.00
N ARG A 220 -10.59 -7.52 -6.99
CA ARG A 220 -10.74 -8.03 -5.62
C ARG A 220 -12.07 -7.62 -5.00
N MET A 221 -12.55 -6.39 -5.23
CA MET A 221 -13.89 -5.97 -4.81
C MET A 221 -14.99 -6.79 -5.47
N GLY A 222 -14.88 -7.04 -6.77
CA GLY A 222 -15.82 -7.89 -7.51
C GLY A 222 -15.89 -9.29 -6.91
N ILE A 223 -14.74 -9.87 -6.57
CA ILE A 223 -14.67 -11.20 -5.92
C ILE A 223 -15.29 -11.14 -4.52
N GLN A 224 -15.00 -10.13 -3.73
CA GLN A 224 -15.56 -9.97 -2.38
C GLN A 224 -17.09 -9.87 -2.37
N TRP A 225 -17.67 -9.20 -3.37
CA TRP A 225 -19.12 -8.97 -3.40
C TRP A 225 -19.93 -10.15 -3.99
N ASN A 226 -19.32 -10.94 -4.87
CA ASN A 226 -20.04 -11.96 -5.60
C ASN A 226 -19.70 -13.41 -5.16
N TRP A 227 -18.62 -13.61 -4.42
CA TRP A 227 -18.18 -14.91 -3.91
C TRP A 227 -17.99 -14.90 -2.39
N ASN A 228 -17.76 -16.09 -1.83
CA ASN A 228 -17.52 -16.22 -0.39
C ASN A 228 -16.14 -15.68 0.02
N ILE A 229 -15.98 -15.46 1.33
CA ILE A 229 -14.76 -14.90 1.91
C ILE A 229 -13.54 -15.79 1.65
N GLU A 230 -13.72 -17.11 1.60
CA GLU A 230 -12.61 -18.05 1.37
C GLU A 230 -12.05 -17.94 -0.05
N THR A 231 -12.92 -17.78 -1.05
CA THR A 231 -12.50 -17.52 -2.44
C THR A 231 -11.70 -16.20 -2.51
N PHE A 232 -12.19 -15.15 -1.87
CA PHE A 232 -11.47 -13.89 -1.77
C PHE A 232 -10.08 -14.06 -1.14
N GLY A 233 -9.99 -14.80 -0.04
CA GLY A 233 -8.73 -15.08 0.65
C GLY A 233 -7.76 -15.91 -0.18
N LYS A 234 -8.26 -16.94 -0.87
CA LYS A 234 -7.48 -17.79 -1.76
C LYS A 234 -6.88 -17.02 -2.93
N VAL A 235 -7.66 -16.20 -3.62
CA VAL A 235 -7.17 -15.33 -4.71
C VAL A 235 -6.21 -14.29 -4.15
N SER A 236 -6.51 -13.71 -2.99
CA SER A 236 -5.63 -12.74 -2.34
C SER A 236 -4.28 -13.31 -1.94
N LEU A 237 -4.21 -14.59 -1.56
CA LEU A 237 -2.95 -15.29 -1.31
C LEU A 237 -2.09 -15.35 -2.57
N THR A 238 -2.66 -15.75 -3.70
CA THR A 238 -1.91 -15.85 -4.97
C THR A 238 -1.40 -14.49 -5.42
N LEU A 239 -2.18 -13.43 -5.27
CA LEU A 239 -1.73 -12.05 -5.51
C LEU A 239 -0.62 -11.63 -4.55
N SER A 240 -0.71 -11.99 -3.27
CA SER A 240 0.32 -11.67 -2.28
C SER A 240 1.65 -12.36 -2.59
N ILE A 241 1.62 -13.62 -3.03
CA ILE A 241 2.81 -14.36 -3.48
C ILE A 241 3.44 -13.66 -4.70
N SER A 242 2.62 -13.25 -5.67
CA SER A 242 3.10 -12.52 -6.85
C SER A 242 3.69 -11.15 -6.48
N ASN A 243 3.11 -10.45 -5.52
CA ASN A 243 3.63 -9.18 -5.01
C ASN A 243 4.99 -9.31 -4.30
N LEU A 244 5.32 -10.48 -3.73
CA LEU A 244 6.67 -10.72 -3.22
C LEU A 244 7.71 -10.66 -4.34
N LEU A 245 7.42 -11.23 -5.52
CA LEU A 245 8.29 -11.13 -6.69
C LEU A 245 8.44 -9.68 -7.16
N MET A 246 7.34 -8.92 -7.17
CA MET A 246 7.37 -7.50 -7.52
C MET A 246 8.23 -6.66 -6.59
N THR A 247 8.38 -7.05 -5.33
CA THR A 247 9.25 -6.34 -4.37
C THR A 247 10.72 -6.42 -4.80
N PHE A 248 11.17 -7.57 -5.30
CA PHE A 248 12.52 -7.72 -5.86
C PHE A 248 12.69 -6.90 -7.14
N ILE A 249 11.70 -6.93 -8.02
CA ILE A 249 11.69 -6.16 -9.27
C ILE A 249 11.78 -4.66 -8.97
N ASN A 250 11.00 -4.15 -8.04
CA ASN A 250 11.02 -2.74 -7.64
C ASN A 250 12.36 -2.31 -7.01
N ALA A 251 13.04 -3.19 -6.29
CA ALA A 251 14.37 -2.91 -5.76
C ALA A 251 15.40 -2.64 -6.89
N ILE A 252 15.31 -3.36 -8.02
CA ILE A 252 16.12 -3.11 -9.20
C ILE A 252 15.77 -1.74 -9.82
N GLY A 253 14.50 -1.35 -9.84
CA GLY A 253 14.02 -0.06 -10.36
C GLY A 253 14.63 1.14 -9.65
N LEU A 254 14.89 1.05 -8.35
CA LEU A 254 15.54 2.12 -7.57
C LEU A 254 16.96 2.44 -8.06
N VAL A 255 17.67 1.44 -8.59
CA VAL A 255 19.02 1.63 -9.14
C VAL A 255 18.98 2.15 -10.58
N ILE A 256 18.01 1.72 -11.35
CA ILE A 256 17.87 2.08 -12.77
C ILE A 256 17.46 3.55 -12.95
N PHE A 257 16.59 4.09 -12.10
CA PHE A 257 16.07 5.46 -12.24
C PHE A 257 17.16 6.53 -12.24
N PRO A 258 18.11 6.59 -11.27
CA PRO A 258 19.19 7.56 -11.30
C PRO A 258 20.11 7.41 -12.52
N LEU A 259 20.31 6.18 -12.99
CA LEU A 259 21.13 5.88 -14.18
C LEU A 259 20.50 6.48 -15.43
N ILE A 260 19.20 6.28 -15.63
CA ILE A 260 18.46 6.88 -16.76
C ILE A 260 18.51 8.41 -16.69
N LYS A 261 18.29 8.99 -15.51
CA LYS A 261 18.25 10.45 -15.33
C LYS A 261 19.61 11.13 -15.61
N ARG A 262 20.73 10.42 -15.43
CA ARG A 262 22.09 10.91 -15.70
C ARG A 262 22.53 10.67 -17.16
N THR A 263 21.78 9.91 -17.92
CA THR A 263 22.12 9.55 -19.29
C THR A 263 21.76 10.67 -20.26
N LYS A 264 22.64 10.96 -21.21
CA LYS A 264 22.34 11.89 -22.32
C LYS A 264 21.16 11.38 -23.14
N THR A 265 20.29 12.29 -23.58
CA THR A 265 19.07 11.99 -24.33
C THR A 265 19.31 11.12 -25.55
N GLU A 266 20.42 11.31 -26.24
CA GLU A 266 20.84 10.55 -27.43
C GLU A 266 21.04 9.06 -27.15
N ASN A 267 21.47 8.70 -25.93
CA ASN A 267 21.74 7.31 -25.51
C ASN A 267 20.53 6.62 -24.86
N LEU A 268 19.47 7.35 -24.57
CA LEU A 268 18.27 6.80 -23.91
C LEU A 268 17.64 5.63 -24.69
N PRO A 269 17.48 5.67 -26.04
CA PRO A 269 16.89 4.55 -26.77
C PRO A 269 17.72 3.27 -26.68
N LYS A 270 19.07 3.39 -26.68
CA LYS A 270 19.98 2.26 -26.56
C LYS A 270 19.90 1.62 -25.16
N ILE A 271 19.87 2.46 -24.12
CA ILE A 271 19.71 1.99 -22.73
C ILE A 271 18.34 1.33 -22.55
N TYR A 272 17.27 1.94 -23.08
CA TYR A 272 15.93 1.35 -23.07
C TYR A 272 15.92 -0.05 -23.69
N SER A 273 16.50 -0.20 -24.89
CA SER A 273 16.55 -1.50 -25.57
C SER A 273 17.34 -2.54 -24.78
N ASN A 274 18.50 -2.17 -24.23
CA ASN A 274 19.34 -3.06 -23.44
C ASN A 274 18.65 -3.49 -22.14
N LEU A 275 18.04 -2.55 -21.40
CA LEU A 275 17.27 -2.84 -20.19
C LEU A 275 16.07 -3.72 -20.49
N ARG A 276 15.32 -3.41 -21.54
CA ARG A 276 14.19 -4.24 -21.97
C ARG A 276 14.62 -5.67 -22.25
N ASN A 277 15.69 -5.86 -23.01
CA ASN A 277 16.18 -7.19 -23.39
C ASN A 277 16.72 -7.96 -22.17
N ALA A 278 17.51 -7.31 -21.30
CA ALA A 278 18.00 -7.93 -20.07
C ALA A 278 16.84 -8.33 -19.13
N LEU A 279 15.85 -7.45 -18.99
CA LEU A 279 14.66 -7.74 -18.16
C LEU A 279 13.82 -8.87 -18.75
N MET A 280 13.71 -9.02 -20.06
CA MET A 280 12.98 -10.14 -20.67
C MET A 280 13.55 -11.49 -20.23
N LEU A 281 14.88 -11.63 -20.15
CA LEU A 281 15.53 -12.85 -19.67
C LEU A 281 15.20 -13.13 -18.19
N VAL A 282 15.29 -12.09 -17.34
CA VAL A 282 14.97 -12.20 -15.92
C VAL A 282 13.48 -12.55 -15.73
N MET A 283 12.59 -11.90 -16.48
CA MET A 283 11.15 -12.15 -16.41
C MET A 283 10.80 -13.56 -16.88
N PHE A 284 11.49 -14.06 -17.93
CA PHE A 284 11.31 -15.43 -18.37
C PHE A 284 11.77 -16.45 -17.30
N ALA A 285 12.90 -16.17 -16.63
CA ALA A 285 13.35 -16.98 -15.50
C ALA A 285 12.33 -17.00 -14.36
N ILE A 286 11.72 -15.85 -14.05
CA ILE A 286 10.64 -15.74 -13.05
C ILE A 286 9.43 -16.60 -13.46
N LEU A 287 9.05 -16.60 -14.74
CA LEU A 287 7.94 -17.47 -15.20
C LEU A 287 8.28 -18.96 -15.05
N LEU A 288 9.51 -19.36 -15.34
CA LEU A 288 9.94 -20.74 -15.13
C LEU A 288 9.93 -21.11 -13.63
N PHE A 289 10.21 -20.15 -12.75
CA PHE A 289 10.17 -20.34 -11.30
C PHE A 289 8.77 -20.64 -10.77
N TYR A 290 7.72 -20.40 -11.56
CA TYR A 290 6.35 -20.81 -11.23
C TYR A 290 6.24 -22.30 -10.89
N TYR A 291 6.85 -23.20 -11.68
CA TYR A 291 6.73 -24.64 -11.49
C TYR A 291 7.30 -25.12 -10.15
N PRO A 292 8.57 -24.82 -9.80
CA PRO A 292 9.10 -25.22 -8.51
C PRO A 292 8.38 -24.54 -7.33
N LEU A 293 7.97 -23.28 -7.49
CA LEU A 293 7.21 -22.57 -6.46
C LEU A 293 5.84 -23.20 -6.23
N LYS A 294 5.11 -23.52 -7.30
CA LYS A 294 3.83 -24.23 -7.19
C LYS A 294 3.99 -25.58 -6.50
N PHE A 295 5.00 -26.36 -6.87
CA PHE A 295 5.28 -27.65 -6.23
C PHE A 295 5.53 -27.51 -4.72
N ILE A 296 6.33 -26.52 -4.31
CA ILE A 296 6.59 -26.24 -2.89
C ILE A 296 5.29 -25.83 -2.17
N LEU A 297 4.49 -24.94 -2.79
CA LEU A 297 3.25 -24.46 -2.21
C LEU A 297 2.15 -25.54 -2.13
N ASP A 298 2.07 -26.45 -3.09
CA ASP A 298 1.15 -27.59 -3.05
C ASP A 298 1.40 -28.49 -1.83
N ILE A 299 2.68 -28.64 -1.43
CA ILE A 299 3.08 -29.40 -0.23
C ILE A 299 2.89 -28.55 1.05
N TRP A 300 3.25 -27.26 0.98
CA TRP A 300 3.25 -26.38 2.14
C TRP A 300 1.85 -25.91 2.55
N LEU A 301 0.99 -25.62 1.55
CA LEU A 301 -0.34 -25.06 1.70
C LEU A 301 -1.40 -25.92 1.00
N PRO A 302 -1.62 -27.21 1.37
CA PRO A 302 -2.53 -28.10 0.68
C PRO A 302 -3.99 -27.60 0.65
N ALA A 303 -4.43 -26.84 1.67
CA ALA A 303 -5.76 -26.24 1.74
C ALA A 303 -6.02 -25.15 0.69
N TYR A 304 -4.97 -24.66 0.02
CA TYR A 304 -5.03 -23.64 -1.02
C TYR A 304 -4.72 -24.16 -2.42
N LYS A 305 -4.60 -25.47 -2.59
CA LYS A 305 -4.21 -26.12 -3.86
C LYS A 305 -5.05 -25.65 -5.05
N ASP A 306 -6.38 -25.54 -4.85
CA ASP A 306 -7.29 -25.08 -5.90
C ASP A 306 -7.00 -23.63 -6.32
N ALA A 307 -6.56 -22.79 -5.38
CA ALA A 307 -6.22 -21.41 -5.66
C ALA A 307 -4.87 -21.25 -6.38
N LEU A 308 -3.96 -22.21 -6.24
CA LEU A 308 -2.68 -22.16 -6.94
C LEU A 308 -2.81 -22.31 -8.46
N VAL A 309 -3.99 -22.73 -8.95
CA VAL A 309 -4.32 -22.68 -10.38
C VAL A 309 -4.40 -21.22 -10.85
N PHE A 310 -5.00 -20.32 -10.07
CA PHE A 310 -5.04 -18.88 -10.39
C PHE A 310 -3.65 -18.25 -10.44
N MET A 311 -2.68 -18.80 -9.72
CA MET A 311 -1.30 -18.33 -9.76
C MET A 311 -0.69 -18.47 -11.16
N ALA A 312 -1.12 -19.46 -11.96
CA ALA A 312 -0.69 -19.63 -13.35
C ALA A 312 -1.07 -18.43 -14.24
N LEU A 313 -2.19 -17.78 -13.94
CA LEU A 313 -2.66 -16.58 -14.65
C LEU A 313 -2.03 -15.30 -14.10
N ILE A 314 -1.80 -15.26 -12.79
CA ILE A 314 -1.25 -14.07 -12.11
C ILE A 314 0.26 -13.90 -12.34
N PHE A 315 1.01 -15.00 -12.48
CA PHE A 315 2.45 -14.93 -12.73
C PHE A 315 2.83 -14.19 -14.04
N PRO A 316 2.19 -14.47 -15.18
CA PRO A 316 2.40 -13.65 -16.39
C PRO A 316 2.04 -12.18 -16.19
N MET A 317 0.98 -11.88 -15.39
CA MET A 317 0.62 -10.50 -15.05
C MET A 317 1.78 -9.77 -14.34
N SER A 318 2.45 -10.43 -13.38
CA SER A 318 3.60 -9.86 -12.67
C SER A 318 4.77 -9.51 -13.61
N VAL A 319 4.95 -10.25 -14.72
CA VAL A 319 5.94 -9.94 -15.75
C VAL A 319 5.61 -8.63 -16.47
N TYR A 320 4.34 -8.44 -16.85
CA TYR A 320 3.89 -7.20 -17.47
C TYR A 320 3.97 -6.02 -16.50
N GLU A 321 3.58 -6.22 -15.24
CA GLU A 321 3.72 -5.22 -14.17
C GLU A 321 5.18 -4.83 -13.95
N GLY A 322 6.08 -5.80 -13.87
CA GLY A 322 7.51 -5.55 -13.75
C GLY A 322 8.07 -4.75 -14.93
N LYS A 323 7.66 -5.07 -16.16
CA LYS A 323 8.03 -4.30 -17.34
C LYS A 323 7.49 -2.87 -17.29
N MET A 324 6.24 -2.69 -16.88
CA MET A 324 5.66 -1.36 -16.69
C MET A 324 6.42 -0.57 -15.62
N ALA A 325 6.68 -1.16 -14.46
CA ALA A 325 7.33 -0.49 -13.35
C ALA A 325 8.79 -0.11 -13.65
N LEU A 326 9.60 -1.08 -14.14
CA LEU A 326 11.04 -0.88 -14.32
C LEU A 326 11.40 -0.12 -15.59
N VAL A 327 10.70 -0.38 -16.68
CA VAL A 327 11.07 0.21 -17.98
C VAL A 327 10.18 1.41 -18.26
N ILE A 328 8.88 1.22 -18.41
CA ILE A 328 7.98 2.25 -18.94
C ILE A 328 7.81 3.41 -17.95
N ASN A 329 7.37 3.12 -16.72
CA ASN A 329 7.11 4.17 -15.72
C ASN A 329 8.41 4.90 -15.32
N THR A 330 9.54 4.18 -15.25
CA THR A 330 10.82 4.78 -14.91
C THR A 330 11.29 5.76 -15.98
N TYR A 331 11.12 5.42 -17.27
CA TYR A 331 11.40 6.32 -18.39
C TYR A 331 10.45 7.50 -18.45
N LEU A 332 9.14 7.28 -18.33
CA LEU A 332 8.14 8.35 -18.33
C LEU A 332 8.39 9.35 -17.18
N LYS A 333 8.71 8.87 -15.99
CA LYS A 333 9.09 9.72 -14.85
C LYS A 333 10.40 10.49 -15.12
N ALA A 334 11.40 9.84 -15.73
CA ALA A 334 12.66 10.52 -16.05
C ALA A 334 12.45 11.64 -17.10
N MET A 335 11.50 11.47 -18.02
CA MET A 335 11.12 12.45 -19.04
C MET A 335 10.03 13.45 -18.57
N ARG A 336 9.59 13.40 -17.31
CA ARG A 336 8.53 14.23 -16.72
C ARG A 336 7.17 14.10 -17.43
N MET A 337 6.83 12.89 -17.85
CA MET A 337 5.57 12.55 -18.50
C MET A 337 4.57 11.92 -17.52
N GLU A 338 4.47 12.43 -16.29
CA GLU A 338 3.60 11.90 -15.24
C GLU A 338 2.12 11.94 -15.62
N LYS A 339 1.71 12.93 -16.43
CA LYS A 339 0.33 13.02 -16.94
C LYS A 339 -0.05 11.83 -17.84
N ASP A 340 0.89 11.29 -18.58
CA ASP A 340 0.64 10.11 -19.42
C ASP A 340 0.55 8.84 -18.59
N ILE A 341 1.33 8.73 -17.52
CA ILE A 341 1.18 7.65 -16.53
C ILE A 341 -0.23 7.68 -15.93
N LEU A 342 -0.73 8.85 -15.53
CA LEU A 342 -2.08 8.99 -14.99
C LEU A 342 -3.15 8.58 -16.02
N LYS A 343 -3.04 9.02 -17.26
CA LYS A 343 -3.99 8.67 -18.34
C LYS A 343 -4.01 7.16 -18.60
N ILE A 344 -2.83 6.52 -18.67
CA ILE A 344 -2.71 5.08 -18.88
C ILE A 344 -3.34 4.34 -17.71
N ASN A 345 -2.99 4.67 -16.48
CA ASN A 345 -3.54 4.03 -15.29
C ASN A 345 -5.06 4.21 -15.18
N ALA A 346 -5.58 5.39 -15.47
CA ALA A 346 -7.02 5.65 -15.48
C ALA A 346 -7.76 4.82 -16.54
N LEU A 347 -7.21 4.74 -17.75
CA LEU A 347 -7.80 3.94 -18.84
C LEU A 347 -7.80 2.45 -18.47
N VAL A 348 -6.68 1.91 -17.95
CA VAL A 348 -6.58 0.51 -17.52
C VAL A 348 -7.52 0.23 -16.35
N MET A 349 -7.66 1.16 -15.39
CA MET A 349 -8.61 1.05 -14.27
C MET A 349 -10.05 0.99 -14.78
N LEU A 350 -10.46 1.85 -15.72
CA LEU A 350 -11.79 1.81 -16.32
C LEU A 350 -12.02 0.49 -17.07
N THR A 351 -11.04 0.03 -17.83
CA THR A 351 -11.12 -1.27 -18.51
C THR A 351 -11.29 -2.41 -17.50
N SER A 352 -10.51 -2.41 -16.41
CA SER A 352 -10.64 -3.38 -15.32
C SER A 352 -12.05 -3.35 -14.71
N MET A 353 -12.61 -2.15 -14.51
CA MET A 353 -13.97 -2.00 -13.98
C MET A 353 -15.02 -2.61 -14.92
N VAL A 354 -14.95 -2.30 -16.21
CA VAL A 354 -15.90 -2.84 -17.21
C VAL A 354 -15.78 -4.37 -17.28
N VAL A 355 -14.57 -4.90 -17.38
CA VAL A 355 -14.33 -6.35 -17.44
C VAL A 355 -14.84 -7.03 -16.17
N THR A 356 -14.53 -6.49 -15.00
CA THR A 356 -14.99 -7.05 -13.72
C THR A 356 -16.52 -7.05 -13.64
N LEU A 357 -17.19 -5.96 -14.00
CA LEU A 357 -18.66 -5.90 -14.02
C LEU A 357 -19.25 -6.93 -14.98
N VAL A 358 -18.69 -7.07 -16.18
CA VAL A 358 -19.16 -8.06 -17.16
C VAL A 358 -18.97 -9.48 -16.64
N THR A 359 -17.81 -9.81 -16.12
CA THR A 359 -17.51 -11.16 -15.64
C THR A 359 -18.30 -11.53 -14.38
N THR A 360 -18.45 -10.61 -13.45
CA THR A 360 -19.14 -10.88 -12.18
C THR A 360 -20.67 -10.84 -12.31
N LEU A 361 -21.24 -9.88 -13.06
CA LEU A 361 -22.69 -9.68 -13.14
C LEU A 361 -23.34 -10.45 -14.31
N LEU A 362 -22.66 -10.59 -15.45
CA LEU A 362 -23.25 -11.23 -16.63
C LEU A 362 -22.84 -12.69 -16.77
N LEU A 363 -21.57 -13.02 -16.51
CA LEU A 363 -21.07 -14.37 -16.70
C LEU A 363 -21.07 -15.19 -15.41
N ASN A 364 -21.16 -14.53 -14.26
CA ASN A 364 -21.04 -15.16 -12.92
C ASN A 364 -19.86 -16.12 -12.83
N ASN A 365 -18.74 -15.77 -13.45
CA ASN A 365 -17.54 -16.57 -13.58
C ASN A 365 -16.35 -15.84 -12.96
N LEU A 366 -15.44 -16.62 -12.36
CA LEU A 366 -14.27 -16.13 -11.64
C LEU A 366 -13.04 -16.12 -12.52
#